data_2363784f1f488e97181ddd91cb5f04fa
#
_entry.id   2363784f1f488e97181ddd91cb5f04fa
#
_cell.length_a   1.000
_cell.length_b   1.000
_cell.length_c   1.000
_cell.angle_alpha   90.00
_cell.angle_beta   90.00
_cell.angle_gamma   90.00
#
_symmetry.space_group_name_H-M   'P 1'
#
loop_
_entity.id
_entity.type
_entity.pdbx_description
1 polymer ?
#
loop_
_entity_poly.entity_id
_entity_poly.type
_entity_poly.pdbx_seq_one_letter_code
_entity_poly.pdbx_strand_id
1 'polypeptide(L)'
;MSAAPSLPAPVTPRASTLADLEPGASARVAGVDAGSALGRRLLDLGFVPGTDVRVVRRAPLGDPVEYELRGYRLCLRRAEALRIHVVSG
;
A
#
# COMPACT_ATOMS: atom_id res chain seq x y z
N MET A 1 -17.59 34.01 -9.12
CA MET A 1 -17.50 33.59 -9.11
C MET A 1 -17.08 32.76 -8.82
N SER A 2 -16.90 32.43 -8.74
CA SER A 2 -16.61 31.78 -8.54
C SER A 2 -16.18 30.95 -8.24
N ALA A 3 -16.06 30.48 -8.06
CA ALA A 3 -15.83 29.75 -7.82
C ALA A 3 -15.21 28.92 -7.64
N ALA A 4 -14.87 28.53 -7.61
CA ALA A 4 -14.36 27.78 -7.45
C ALA A 4 -14.13 26.94 -7.10
N PRO A 5 -13.96 26.55 -7.10
CA PRO A 5 -13.80 25.72 -6.88
C PRO A 5 -13.38 24.87 -6.38
N SER A 6 -13.40 24.61 -6.22
CA SER A 6 -13.20 23.82 -5.78
C SER A 6 -12.53 22.97 -5.93
N LEU A 7 -12.09 22.77 -6.05
CA LEU A 7 -11.53 21.95 -6.23
C LEU A 7 -11.27 21.03 -5.61
N PRO A 8 -11.11 20.48 -5.81
CA PRO A 8 -11.08 19.44 -5.38
C PRO A 8 -10.08 19.08 -4.84
N ALA A 9 -9.88 18.87 -4.58
CA ALA A 9 -9.19 18.42 -4.04
C ALA A 9 -8.22 18.04 -4.32
N PRO A 10 -7.64 17.83 -4.08
CA PRO A 10 -6.69 17.53 -4.08
C PRO A 10 -6.25 16.66 -4.50
N VAL A 11 -6.03 16.73 -4.94
CA VAL A 11 -5.49 15.97 -5.50
C VAL A 11 -4.34 15.52 -5.01
N THR A 12 -3.89 15.82 -4.08
CA THR A 12 -2.82 15.28 -3.53
C THR A 12 -3.09 13.89 -3.29
N PRO A 13 -2.30 13.01 -3.67
CA PRO A 13 -2.48 11.65 -3.37
C PRO A 13 -2.41 11.53 -1.89
N ARG A 14 -3.41 11.00 -1.30
CA ARG A 14 -3.41 10.81 0.03
C ARG A 14 -2.46 9.74 0.35
N ALA A 15 -1.64 9.85 1.30
CA ALA A 15 -0.84 8.79 1.82
C ALA A 15 -1.77 7.79 2.48
N SER A 16 -1.66 6.55 2.11
CA SER A 16 -2.43 5.48 2.72
C SER A 16 -1.51 4.30 2.90
N THR A 17 -2.02 3.20 3.42
CA THR A 17 -1.22 2.01 3.60
C THR A 17 -1.74 0.91 2.69
N LEU A 18 -0.97 -0.17 2.56
CA LEU A 18 -1.42 -1.30 1.77
C LEU A 18 -2.73 -1.86 2.28
N ALA A 19 -2.98 -1.76 3.58
CA ALA A 19 -4.21 -2.27 4.16
C ALA A 19 -5.45 -1.56 3.62
N ASP A 20 -5.29 -0.36 3.06
CA ASP A 20 -6.41 0.42 2.56
C ASP A 20 -6.79 0.08 1.13
N LEU A 21 -6.01 -0.73 0.44
CA LEU A 21 -6.26 -1.02 -0.95
C LEU A 21 -7.22 -2.17 -1.12
N GLU A 22 -8.04 -2.09 -2.16
CA GLU A 22 -8.97 -3.14 -2.51
C GLU A 22 -8.34 -4.12 -3.51
N PRO A 23 -8.84 -5.35 -3.57
CA PRO A 23 -8.35 -6.30 -4.57
C PRO A 23 -8.39 -5.71 -5.97
N GLY A 24 -7.32 -5.90 -6.70
CA GLY A 24 -7.17 -5.34 -8.04
C GLY A 24 -6.52 -3.98 -8.07
N ALA A 25 -6.41 -3.31 -6.94
CA ALA A 25 -5.80 -1.99 -6.88
C ALA A 25 -4.28 -2.11 -6.88
N SER A 26 -3.63 -1.07 -7.35
CA SER A 26 -2.17 -0.98 -7.36
C SER A 26 -1.75 0.34 -6.73
N ALA A 27 -0.58 0.34 -6.16
CA ALA A 27 -0.02 1.55 -5.58
C ALA A 27 1.49 1.43 -5.55
N ARG A 28 2.14 2.54 -5.29
CA ARG A 28 3.60 2.56 -5.20
C ARG A 28 4.00 2.75 -3.76
N VAL A 29 4.98 1.98 -3.32
CA VAL A 29 5.46 2.08 -1.95
C VAL A 29 6.11 3.44 -1.74
N ALA A 30 5.69 4.14 -0.70
CA ALA A 30 6.30 5.40 -0.30
C ALA A 30 7.31 5.17 0.81
N GLY A 31 7.07 4.20 1.67
CA GLY A 31 7.98 3.88 2.75
C GLY A 31 7.39 2.86 3.68
N VAL A 32 8.19 2.40 4.62
CA VAL A 32 7.80 1.42 5.63
C VAL A 32 8.18 1.98 6.98
N ASP A 33 7.36 1.71 7.99
CA ASP A 33 7.70 2.06 9.37
C ASP A 33 8.84 1.14 9.79
N ALA A 34 10.06 1.61 9.65
CA ALA A 34 11.23 0.77 9.75
C ALA A 34 11.90 0.75 11.11
N GLY A 35 11.25 1.26 12.14
CA GLY A 35 11.86 1.30 13.46
C GLY A 35 11.84 -0.01 14.20
N SER A 36 11.39 -1.09 13.58
CA SER A 36 11.24 -2.38 14.24
C SER A 36 11.80 -3.49 13.36
N ALA A 37 11.93 -4.67 13.93
CA ALA A 37 12.36 -5.84 13.16
C ALA A 37 11.37 -6.16 12.05
N LEU A 38 10.08 -5.94 12.30
CA LEU A 38 9.07 -6.18 11.29
C LEU A 38 9.27 -5.25 10.11
N GLY A 39 9.48 -3.97 10.36
CA GLY A 39 9.69 -3.00 9.28
C GLY A 39 10.89 -3.37 8.45
N ARG A 40 11.98 -3.79 9.10
CA ARG A 40 13.18 -4.18 8.39
C ARG A 40 12.92 -5.41 7.53
N ARG A 41 12.17 -6.36 8.05
CA ARG A 41 11.83 -7.55 7.30
C ARG A 41 11.00 -7.20 6.06
N LEU A 42 10.06 -6.27 6.20
CA LEU A 42 9.25 -5.86 5.06
C LEU A 42 10.10 -5.23 3.97
N LEU A 43 11.10 -4.42 4.35
CA LEU A 43 12.03 -3.87 3.37
C LEU A 43 12.80 -4.98 2.67
N ASP A 44 13.23 -5.98 3.42
CA ASP A 44 13.97 -7.11 2.85
C ASP A 44 13.12 -7.91 1.88
N LEU A 45 11.81 -7.94 2.10
CA LEU A 45 10.90 -8.63 1.19
C LEU A 45 10.66 -7.86 -0.11
N GLY A 46 11.12 -6.61 -0.19
CA GLY A 46 11.00 -5.85 -1.41
C GLY A 46 10.11 -4.64 -1.33
N PHE A 47 9.53 -4.34 -0.17
CA PHE A 47 8.66 -3.18 -0.03
C PHE A 47 9.50 -1.92 0.17
N VAL A 48 10.33 -1.62 -0.81
CA VAL A 48 11.17 -0.43 -0.76
C VAL A 48 10.51 0.70 -1.52
N PRO A 49 10.81 1.96 -1.17
CA PRO A 49 10.19 3.09 -1.85
C PRO A 49 10.34 2.99 -3.36
N GLY A 50 9.25 3.25 -4.07
CA GLY A 50 9.24 3.19 -5.52
C GLY A 50 8.77 1.87 -6.10
N THR A 51 8.58 0.84 -5.27
CA THR A 51 8.13 -0.45 -5.75
C THR A 51 6.62 -0.42 -6.01
N ASP A 52 6.20 -0.96 -7.15
CA ASP A 52 4.78 -1.09 -7.44
C ASP A 52 4.26 -2.37 -6.80
N VAL A 53 3.11 -2.27 -6.15
CA VAL A 53 2.49 -3.40 -5.48
C VAL A 53 1.04 -3.47 -5.92
N ARG A 54 0.55 -4.67 -6.18
CA ARG A 54 -0.83 -4.89 -6.55
C ARG A 54 -1.47 -5.84 -5.55
N VAL A 55 -2.71 -5.53 -5.18
CA VAL A 55 -3.49 -6.45 -4.33
C VAL A 55 -4.10 -7.50 -5.22
N VAL A 56 -3.78 -8.76 -4.99
CA VAL A 56 -4.30 -9.86 -5.79
C VAL A 56 -5.65 -10.28 -5.26
N ARG A 57 -5.73 -10.59 -3.97
CA ARG A 57 -7.00 -11.00 -3.36
C ARG A 57 -6.87 -11.03 -1.85
N ARG A 58 -8.00 -11.09 -1.20
CA ARG A 58 -8.09 -11.26 0.24
C ARG A 58 -8.58 -12.64 0.57
N ALA A 59 -8.15 -13.16 1.72
CA ALA A 59 -8.72 -14.38 2.25
C ALA A 59 -10.20 -14.13 2.55
N PRO A 60 -11.01 -15.20 2.63
CA PRO A 60 -12.46 -15.06 2.84
C PRO A 60 -12.85 -14.22 4.05
N LEU A 61 -12.05 -14.23 5.10
CA LEU A 61 -12.33 -13.40 6.27
C LEU A 61 -11.64 -12.05 6.25
N GLY A 62 -11.02 -11.71 5.12
CA GLY A 62 -10.38 -10.42 4.96
C GLY A 62 -8.91 -10.38 5.31
N ASP A 63 -8.37 -11.43 5.87
CA ASP A 63 -6.98 -11.48 6.33
C ASP A 63 -6.51 -12.92 6.29
N PRO A 64 -5.34 -13.21 5.75
CA PRO A 64 -4.36 -12.29 5.17
C PRO A 64 -4.74 -11.86 3.75
N VAL A 65 -3.96 -10.96 3.20
CA VAL A 65 -4.18 -10.46 1.85
C VAL A 65 -2.97 -10.81 1.00
N GLU A 66 -3.21 -11.23 -0.22
CA GLU A 66 -2.16 -11.60 -1.16
C GLU A 66 -1.78 -10.40 -2.02
N TYR A 67 -0.49 -10.12 -2.09
CA TYR A 67 0.05 -9.01 -2.88
C TYR A 67 1.03 -9.53 -3.91
N GLU A 68 1.16 -8.80 -4.98
CA GLU A 68 2.14 -9.08 -6.01
C GLU A 68 3.07 -7.89 -6.14
N LEU A 69 4.37 -8.15 -6.14
CA LEU A 69 5.39 -7.13 -6.32
C LEU A 69 6.62 -7.79 -6.93
N ARG A 70 7.28 -7.06 -7.81
CA ARG A 70 8.56 -7.47 -8.38
C ARG A 70 8.55 -8.88 -8.95
N GLY A 71 7.42 -9.28 -9.49
CA GLY A 71 7.32 -10.57 -10.16
C GLY A 71 7.00 -11.76 -9.28
N TYR A 72 6.74 -11.55 -8.01
CA TYR A 72 6.34 -12.65 -7.14
C TYR A 72 5.19 -12.23 -6.24
N ARG A 73 4.61 -13.20 -5.57
CA ARG A 73 3.45 -12.97 -4.70
C ARG A 73 3.76 -13.41 -3.29
N LEU A 74 3.15 -12.72 -2.34
CA LEU A 74 3.25 -13.10 -0.95
C LEU A 74 2.02 -12.61 -0.22
N CYS A 75 1.79 -13.16 0.97
CA CYS A 75 0.65 -12.77 1.78
C CYS A 75 1.13 -12.00 2.99
N LEU A 76 0.40 -10.94 3.33
CA LEU A 76 0.67 -10.17 4.53
C LEU A 76 -0.57 -10.14 5.38
N ARG A 77 -0.39 -10.17 6.67
CA ARG A 77 -1.46 -9.91 7.58
C ARG A 77 -1.74 -8.42 7.62
N ARG A 78 -2.96 -8.07 7.99
CA ARG A 78 -3.34 -6.67 8.03
C ARG A 78 -2.38 -5.83 8.86
N ALA A 79 -1.95 -6.37 10.02
CA ALA A 79 -1.03 -5.64 10.88
C ALA A 79 0.28 -5.32 10.19
N GLU A 80 0.72 -6.18 9.27
CA GLU A 80 1.93 -5.96 8.50
C GLU A 80 1.68 -4.93 7.39
N ALA A 81 0.54 -5.07 6.71
CA ALA A 81 0.21 -4.16 5.61
C ALA A 81 0.02 -2.72 6.10
N LEU A 82 -0.43 -2.55 7.33
CA LEU A 82 -0.60 -1.21 7.90
C LEU A 82 0.71 -0.47 8.05
N ARG A 83 1.83 -1.16 8.02
CA ARG A 83 3.13 -0.52 8.19
C ARG A 83 3.77 -0.09 6.87
N ILE A 84 3.13 -0.41 5.75
CA ILE A 84 3.67 -0.07 4.44
C ILE A 84 2.85 1.07 3.88
N HIS A 85 3.48 2.24 3.79
CA HIS A 85 2.82 3.44 3.29
C HIS A 85 2.94 3.49 1.79
N VAL A 86 1.84 3.81 1.11
CA VAL A 86 1.80 3.82 -0.34
C VAL A 86 1.13 5.09 -0.83
N VAL A 87 1.36 5.37 -2.10
CA VAL A 87 0.66 6.45 -2.80
C VAL A 87 0.01 5.82 -4.01
N SER A 88 -1.20 6.28 -4.29
CA SER A 88 -1.90 5.80 -5.46
C SER A 88 -1.21 6.33 -6.67
N GLY A 89 -1.01 5.47 -7.57
CA GLY A 89 -0.33 5.92 -8.72
C GLY A 89 -1.20 6.14 -9.87
#